data_ba06fa7dec0f2280fc2cc4b1f6935be2
#
_entry.id   ba06fa7dec0f2280fc2cc4b1f6935be2
#
_cell.length_a   1.000
_cell.length_b   1.000
_cell.length_c   1.000
_cell.angle_alpha   90.00
_cell.angle_beta   90.00
_cell.angle_gamma   90.00
#
_symmetry.space_group_name_H-M   'P 1'
#
loop_
_entity.id
_entity.type
_entity.pdbx_description
1 polymer ?
#
loop_
_entity_poly.entity_id
_entity_poly.type
_entity_poly.pdbx_seq_one_letter_code
_entity_poly.pdbx_strand_id
1 'polypeptide(L)'
;LAVSSSSKKLLFVCVENANRSQMAQAFARIHGDQTVEAYSAGSRPSRRIHPQAIEAMREFGYNLGVHQSKSLDEVPDVEYDAVVTMGCGDACPFVRAKRREDWDIPDPKGLSPEGFREVRDLIEAKVKDLLAILQAQ
;
A
#
# COMPACT_ATOMS: atom_id res chain seq x y z
N LEU A 1 6.85 5.09 19.13
CA LEU A 1 7.78 4.01 19.37
C LEU A 1 8.59 3.70 18.12
N ALA A 2 9.85 3.35 18.31
CA ALA A 2 10.71 2.98 17.20
C ALA A 2 10.31 1.64 16.62
N VAL A 3 10.45 1.48 15.29
CA VAL A 3 10.23 0.22 14.60
C VAL A 3 11.34 -0.75 15.00
N SER A 4 10.99 -2.01 15.22
CA SER A 4 11.96 -3.04 15.57
C SER A 4 13.00 -3.21 14.46
N SER A 5 14.26 -3.50 14.82
CA SER A 5 15.30 -3.80 13.85
C SER A 5 14.98 -5.05 13.04
N SER A 6 14.10 -5.92 13.52
CA SER A 6 13.64 -7.11 12.81
C SER A 6 12.36 -6.86 12.00
N SER A 7 11.91 -5.61 11.90
CA SER A 7 10.71 -5.29 11.16
C SER A 7 10.86 -5.62 9.67
N LYS A 8 9.74 -6.04 9.07
CA LYS A 8 9.70 -6.35 7.65
C LYS A 8 9.42 -5.08 6.85
N LYS A 9 10.11 -4.93 5.73
CA LYS A 9 9.95 -3.76 4.85
C LYS A 9 9.03 -4.14 3.70
N LEU A 10 7.93 -3.39 3.56
CA LEU A 10 6.92 -3.63 2.53
C LEU A 10 6.81 -2.42 1.62
N LEU A 11 6.66 -2.68 0.31
CA LEU A 11 6.40 -1.62 -0.66
C LEU A 11 5.17 -1.99 -1.48
N PHE A 12 4.21 -1.08 -1.52
CA PHE A 12 3.00 -1.23 -2.33
C PHE A 12 3.08 -0.25 -3.50
N VAL A 13 2.87 -0.75 -4.72
CA VAL A 13 3.04 0.04 -5.93
C VAL A 13 1.77 -0.01 -6.78
N CYS A 14 1.29 1.14 -7.19
CA CYS A 14 0.27 1.26 -8.24
C CYS A 14 0.68 2.41 -9.17
N VAL A 15 -0.17 2.77 -10.14
CA VAL A 15 0.24 3.75 -11.14
C VAL A 15 0.39 5.14 -10.52
N GLU A 16 -0.67 5.67 -9.92
CA GLU A 16 -0.71 7.05 -9.44
C GLU A 16 -0.31 7.24 -7.99
N ASN A 17 -0.25 6.14 -7.21
CA ASN A 17 -0.01 6.21 -5.76
C ASN A 17 -0.97 7.19 -5.10
N ALA A 18 -2.25 7.09 -5.44
CA ALA A 18 -3.29 8.00 -4.98
C ALA A 18 -4.39 7.32 -4.17
N ASN A 19 -4.66 6.03 -4.39
CA ASN A 19 -5.70 5.32 -3.64
C ASN A 19 -5.31 3.89 -3.25
N ARG A 20 -5.20 2.93 -4.19
CA ARG A 20 -4.98 1.50 -3.84
C ARG A 20 -3.72 1.27 -3.01
N SER A 21 -2.56 1.72 -3.48
CA SER A 21 -1.30 1.51 -2.76
C SER A 21 -1.25 2.32 -1.47
N GLN A 22 -1.90 3.47 -1.43
CA GLN A 22 -1.96 4.29 -0.22
C GLN A 22 -2.79 3.61 0.87
N MET A 23 -3.93 3.04 0.50
CA MET A 23 -4.76 2.29 1.45
C MET A 23 -4.03 1.03 1.95
N ALA A 24 -3.33 0.33 1.05
CA ALA A 24 -2.54 -0.84 1.44
C ALA A 24 -1.46 -0.45 2.45
N GLN A 25 -0.74 0.64 2.21
CA GLN A 25 0.26 1.13 3.15
C GLN A 25 -0.36 1.44 4.51
N ALA A 26 -1.53 2.10 4.51
CA ALA A 26 -2.23 2.44 5.75
C ALA A 26 -2.63 1.18 6.52
N PHE A 27 -3.20 0.18 5.84
CA PHE A 27 -3.58 -1.06 6.52
C PHE A 27 -2.37 -1.83 7.06
N ALA A 28 -1.26 -1.82 6.34
CA ALA A 28 -0.03 -2.44 6.84
C ALA A 28 0.43 -1.77 8.13
N ARG A 29 0.31 -0.45 8.22
CA ARG A 29 0.64 0.29 9.45
C ARG A 29 -0.35 0.00 10.57
N ILE A 30 -1.64 -0.07 10.26
CA ILE A 30 -2.68 -0.34 11.25
C ILE A 30 -2.49 -1.75 11.84
N HIS A 31 -2.35 -2.75 10.99
CA HIS A 31 -2.34 -4.15 11.42
C HIS A 31 -0.95 -4.69 11.73
N GLY A 32 0.08 -4.13 11.10
CA GLY A 32 1.45 -4.55 11.33
C GLY A 32 2.15 -3.78 12.45
N ASP A 33 1.71 -2.55 12.67
CA ASP A 33 2.25 -1.68 13.72
C ASP A 33 3.78 -1.67 13.70
N GLN A 34 4.45 -2.04 14.78
CA GLN A 34 5.91 -2.01 14.90
C GLN A 34 6.61 -3.17 14.19
N THR A 35 5.85 -4.14 13.67
CA THR A 35 6.43 -5.30 13.00
C THR A 35 6.78 -5.04 11.54
N VAL A 36 6.31 -3.94 10.96
CA VAL A 36 6.56 -3.61 9.55
C VAL A 36 6.92 -2.13 9.38
N GLU A 37 7.70 -1.87 8.33
CA GLU A 37 7.90 -0.54 7.76
C GLU A 37 7.23 -0.57 6.39
N ALA A 38 6.13 0.14 6.26
CA ALA A 38 5.34 0.12 5.02
C ALA A 38 5.54 1.40 4.22
N TYR A 39 5.79 1.23 2.94
CA TYR A 39 5.97 2.31 1.97
C TYR A 39 5.03 2.10 0.81
N SER A 40 4.78 3.15 0.05
CA SER A 40 4.04 3.06 -1.21
C SER A 40 4.63 4.02 -2.22
N ALA A 41 4.45 3.71 -3.50
CA ALA A 41 4.95 4.54 -4.58
C ALA A 41 4.14 4.28 -5.85
N GLY A 42 4.31 5.14 -6.85
CA GLY A 42 3.66 5.00 -8.13
C GLY A 42 4.64 5.13 -9.27
N SER A 43 4.33 4.47 -10.39
CA SER A 43 5.11 4.62 -11.63
C SER A 43 4.90 6.01 -12.25
N ARG A 44 3.73 6.60 -12.03
CA ARG A 44 3.39 7.97 -12.44
C ARG A 44 2.57 8.64 -11.34
N PRO A 45 3.22 9.11 -10.26
CA PRO A 45 2.48 9.63 -9.11
C PRO A 45 1.68 10.89 -9.49
N SER A 46 0.44 10.94 -9.01
CA SER A 46 -0.44 12.09 -9.23
C SER A 46 -0.07 13.28 -8.37
N ARG A 47 0.73 13.04 -7.33
CA ARG A 47 1.13 14.03 -6.31
C ARG A 47 -0.03 14.46 -5.41
N ARG A 48 -1.16 13.74 -5.47
CA ARG A 48 -2.33 14.01 -4.62
C ARG A 48 -2.92 12.70 -4.16
N ILE A 49 -3.37 12.67 -2.91
CA ILE A 49 -4.12 11.53 -2.40
C ILE A 49 -5.59 11.71 -2.82
N HIS A 50 -6.19 10.66 -3.33
CA HIS A 50 -7.57 10.71 -3.81
C HIS A 50 -8.53 10.97 -2.64
N PRO A 51 -9.43 11.96 -2.73
CA PRO A 51 -10.32 12.29 -1.61
C PRO A 51 -11.18 11.13 -1.12
N GLN A 52 -11.64 10.25 -2.02
CA GLN A 52 -12.44 9.09 -1.61
C GLN A 52 -11.62 8.12 -0.77
N ALA A 53 -10.30 8.00 -1.05
CA ALA A 53 -9.42 7.15 -0.23
C ALA A 53 -9.25 7.73 1.16
N ILE A 54 -9.11 9.06 1.28
CA ILE A 54 -9.02 9.73 2.57
C ILE A 54 -10.30 9.46 3.38
N GLU A 55 -11.47 9.60 2.74
CA GLU A 55 -12.76 9.37 3.39
C GLU A 55 -12.92 7.91 3.83
N ALA A 56 -12.57 6.96 2.96
CA ALA A 56 -12.68 5.55 3.26
C ALA A 56 -11.82 5.14 4.44
N MET A 57 -10.60 5.68 4.55
CA MET A 57 -9.69 5.35 5.65
C MET A 57 -10.06 6.07 6.94
N ARG A 58 -10.79 7.18 6.86
CA ARG A 58 -11.28 7.88 8.05
C ARG A 58 -12.17 6.96 8.89
N GLU A 59 -12.90 6.07 8.27
CA GLU A 59 -13.76 5.11 8.96
C GLU A 59 -12.96 4.16 9.87
N PHE A 60 -11.65 4.03 9.63
CA PHE A 60 -10.75 3.25 10.46
C PHE A 60 -9.96 4.13 11.44
N GLY A 61 -10.32 5.40 11.56
CA GLY A 61 -9.60 6.33 12.41
C GLY A 61 -8.22 6.73 11.87
N TYR A 62 -7.97 6.52 10.59
CA TYR A 62 -6.68 6.77 9.96
C TYR A 62 -6.76 7.98 9.03
N ASN A 63 -5.88 8.96 9.24
CA ASN A 63 -5.82 10.14 8.39
C ASN A 63 -4.88 9.91 7.21
N LEU A 64 -5.42 9.43 6.09
CA LEU A 64 -4.63 9.19 4.89
C LEU A 64 -4.12 10.49 4.25
N GLY A 65 -4.73 11.62 4.60
CA GLY A 65 -4.34 12.92 4.08
C GLY A 65 -2.92 13.35 4.43
N VAL A 66 -2.28 12.72 5.45
CA VAL A 66 -0.89 13.00 5.80
C VAL A 66 0.10 12.29 4.90
N HIS A 67 -0.34 11.31 4.10
CA HIS A 67 0.52 10.62 3.15
C HIS A 67 0.83 11.50 1.95
N GLN A 68 1.83 11.10 1.19
CA GLN A 68 2.21 11.79 -0.05
C GLN A 68 2.18 10.79 -1.20
N SER A 69 1.67 11.23 -2.36
CA SER A 69 1.79 10.49 -3.61
C SER A 69 3.20 10.71 -4.16
N LYS A 70 3.95 9.64 -4.35
CA LYS A 70 5.37 9.74 -4.67
C LYS A 70 5.82 8.66 -5.64
N SER A 71 6.99 8.89 -6.24
CA SER A 71 7.60 7.94 -7.17
C SER A 71 8.49 6.95 -6.42
N LEU A 72 8.92 5.92 -7.16
CA LEU A 72 9.83 4.90 -6.61
C LEU A 72 11.19 5.49 -6.21
N ASP A 73 11.60 6.62 -6.80
CA ASP A 73 12.83 7.30 -6.42
C ASP A 73 12.77 7.91 -5.02
N GLU A 74 11.58 8.07 -4.48
CA GLU A 74 11.34 8.75 -3.22
C GLU A 74 11.15 7.79 -2.04
N VAL A 75 11.29 6.49 -2.27
CA VAL A 75 11.27 5.48 -1.21
C VAL A 75 12.66 4.88 -1.05
N PRO A 76 12.97 4.24 0.10
CA PRO A 76 14.31 3.69 0.31
C PRO A 76 14.73 2.70 -0.78
N ASP A 77 15.99 2.80 -1.22
CA ASP A 77 16.57 1.86 -2.18
C ASP A 77 17.20 0.69 -1.42
N VAL A 78 16.34 -0.26 -1.07
CA VAL A 78 16.71 -1.44 -0.27
C VAL A 78 16.05 -2.67 -0.87
N GLU A 79 16.47 -3.84 -0.44
CA GLU A 79 15.73 -5.07 -0.76
C GLU A 79 14.55 -5.16 0.20
N TYR A 80 13.35 -5.12 -0.34
CA TYR A 80 12.13 -5.22 0.46
C TYR A 80 11.83 -6.69 0.80
N ASP A 81 11.24 -6.93 1.95
CA ASP A 81 10.74 -8.26 2.29
C ASP A 81 9.59 -8.66 1.38
N ALA A 82 8.75 -7.71 1.00
CA ALA A 82 7.73 -7.94 -0.01
C ALA A 82 7.46 -6.66 -0.81
N VAL A 83 7.29 -6.83 -2.11
CA VAL A 83 6.80 -5.78 -3.02
C VAL A 83 5.49 -6.28 -3.63
N VAL A 84 4.45 -5.47 -3.51
CA VAL A 84 3.13 -5.78 -4.04
C VAL A 84 2.78 -4.74 -5.10
N THR A 85 2.46 -5.20 -6.31
CA THR A 85 2.01 -4.32 -7.38
C THR A 85 0.49 -4.45 -7.55
N MET A 86 -0.15 -3.35 -7.91
CA MET A 86 -1.59 -3.28 -8.06
C MET A 86 -1.93 -2.46 -9.31
N GLY A 87 -2.13 -3.17 -10.42
CA GLY A 87 -2.66 -2.54 -11.63
C GLY A 87 -1.68 -1.74 -12.46
N CYS A 88 -0.37 -1.79 -12.19
CA CYS A 88 0.60 -1.09 -13.03
C CYS A 88 1.17 -1.98 -14.15
N GLY A 89 0.99 -3.29 -14.06
CA GLY A 89 1.45 -4.21 -15.11
C GLY A 89 2.93 -4.03 -15.43
N ASP A 90 3.25 -4.00 -16.71
CA ASP A 90 4.64 -3.83 -17.16
C ASP A 90 5.20 -2.42 -16.94
N ALA A 91 4.33 -1.46 -16.55
CA ALA A 91 4.78 -0.11 -16.24
C ALA A 91 5.48 -0.02 -14.89
N CYS A 92 5.38 -1.05 -14.04
CA CYS A 92 6.07 -1.06 -12.75
C CYS A 92 7.55 -1.37 -12.94
N PRO A 93 8.45 -0.48 -12.50
CA PRO A 93 9.88 -0.77 -12.57
C PRO A 93 10.26 -1.92 -11.66
N PHE A 94 11.39 -2.55 -11.97
CA PHE A 94 11.92 -3.61 -11.12
C PHE A 94 12.41 -3.03 -9.80
N VAL A 95 11.95 -3.63 -8.70
CA VAL A 95 12.40 -3.31 -7.34
C VAL A 95 12.84 -4.61 -6.69
N ARG A 96 13.99 -4.60 -6.01
CA ARG A 96 14.52 -5.80 -5.36
C ARG A 96 13.59 -6.21 -4.21
N ALA A 97 13.24 -7.49 -4.16
CA ALA A 97 12.35 -8.01 -3.13
C ALA A 97 12.59 -9.50 -2.90
N LYS A 98 12.44 -9.92 -1.65
CA LYS A 98 12.45 -11.35 -1.31
C LYS A 98 11.19 -12.04 -1.75
N ARG A 99 10.06 -11.33 -1.75
CA ARG A 99 8.76 -11.83 -2.15
C ARG A 99 8.08 -10.80 -3.05
N ARG A 100 7.46 -11.27 -4.14
CA ARG A 100 6.69 -10.41 -5.05
C ARG A 100 5.28 -10.95 -5.16
N GLU A 101 4.32 -10.04 -5.14
CA GLU A 101 2.92 -10.37 -5.40
C GLU A 101 2.35 -9.30 -6.33
N ASP A 102 1.46 -9.73 -7.22
CA ASP A 102 0.68 -8.82 -8.05
C ASP A 102 -0.77 -9.05 -7.68
N TRP A 103 -1.40 -8.05 -7.08
CA TRP A 103 -2.79 -8.16 -6.64
C TRP A 103 -3.71 -7.60 -7.70
N ASP A 104 -4.69 -8.41 -8.11
CA ASP A 104 -5.73 -7.99 -9.03
C ASP A 104 -6.79 -7.20 -8.25
N ILE A 105 -6.53 -5.93 -8.04
CA ILE A 105 -7.42 -5.03 -7.30
C ILE A 105 -8.05 -4.06 -8.30
N PRO A 106 -9.39 -4.01 -8.37
CA PRO A 106 -10.04 -3.02 -9.24
C PRO A 106 -9.68 -1.61 -8.82
N ASP A 107 -9.55 -0.71 -9.81
CA ASP A 107 -9.37 0.71 -9.50
C ASP A 107 -10.70 1.27 -9.00
N PRO A 108 -10.77 1.74 -7.75
CA PRO A 108 -12.04 2.21 -7.19
C PRO A 108 -12.40 3.63 -7.61
N LYS A 109 -11.56 4.30 -8.38
CA LYS A 109 -11.80 5.67 -8.81
C LYS A 109 -13.13 5.75 -9.57
N GLY A 110 -14.01 6.64 -9.11
CA GLY A 110 -15.30 6.84 -9.75
C GLY A 110 -16.41 5.90 -9.27
N LEU A 111 -16.11 4.96 -8.40
CA LEU A 111 -17.14 4.10 -7.82
C LEU A 111 -17.98 4.84 -6.78
N SER A 112 -19.18 4.29 -6.50
CA SER A 112 -19.97 4.76 -5.37
C SER A 112 -19.23 4.59 -4.05
N PRO A 113 -19.65 5.29 -2.98
CA PRO A 113 -19.03 5.06 -1.67
C PRO A 113 -19.03 3.59 -1.24
N GLU A 114 -20.10 2.85 -1.50
CA GLU A 114 -20.16 1.42 -1.17
C GLU A 114 -19.18 0.62 -1.99
N GLY A 115 -19.09 0.89 -3.29
CA GLY A 115 -18.12 0.20 -4.16
C GLY A 115 -16.68 0.51 -3.76
N PHE A 116 -16.41 1.73 -3.38
CA PHE A 116 -15.09 2.11 -2.90
C PHE A 116 -14.73 1.36 -1.62
N ARG A 117 -15.68 1.22 -0.68
CA ARG A 117 -15.47 0.47 0.56
C ARG A 117 -15.22 -1.01 0.29
N GLU A 118 -15.89 -1.59 -0.71
CA GLU A 118 -15.64 -3.00 -1.07
C GLU A 118 -14.21 -3.21 -1.53
N VAL A 119 -13.68 -2.31 -2.36
CA VAL A 119 -12.29 -2.37 -2.80
C VAL A 119 -11.35 -2.17 -1.62
N ARG A 120 -11.63 -1.19 -0.75
CA ARG A 120 -10.86 -0.95 0.46
C ARG A 120 -10.79 -2.22 1.33
N ASP A 121 -11.94 -2.86 1.53
CA ASP A 121 -12.02 -4.04 2.39
C ASP A 121 -11.29 -5.25 1.78
N LEU A 122 -11.30 -5.37 0.45
CA LEU A 122 -10.51 -6.39 -0.24
C LEU A 122 -9.01 -6.15 -0.01
N ILE A 123 -8.56 -4.90 -0.10
CA ILE A 123 -7.16 -4.55 0.15
C ILE A 123 -6.80 -4.90 1.59
N GLU A 124 -7.66 -4.58 2.55
CA GLU A 124 -7.40 -4.92 3.95
C GLU A 124 -7.20 -6.41 4.14
N ALA A 125 -8.08 -7.23 3.56
CA ALA A 125 -7.99 -8.69 3.69
C ALA A 125 -6.66 -9.20 3.12
N LYS A 126 -6.26 -8.70 1.96
CA LYS A 126 -4.99 -9.11 1.33
C LYS A 126 -3.78 -8.66 2.13
N VAL A 127 -3.82 -7.46 2.71
CA VAL A 127 -2.74 -6.98 3.58
C VAL A 127 -2.62 -7.88 4.81
N LYS A 128 -3.72 -8.22 5.45
CA LYS A 128 -3.69 -9.11 6.62
C LYS A 128 -3.10 -10.48 6.28
N ASP A 129 -3.47 -11.05 5.14
CA ASP A 129 -2.92 -12.32 4.69
C ASP A 129 -1.41 -12.24 4.47
N LEU A 130 -0.95 -11.16 3.83
CA LEU A 130 0.47 -10.95 3.60
C LEU A 130 1.24 -10.81 4.91
N LEU A 131 0.70 -10.03 5.85
CA LEU A 131 1.34 -9.86 7.16
C LEU A 131 1.48 -11.18 7.90
N ALA A 132 0.45 -12.04 7.82
CA ALA A 132 0.50 -13.36 8.45
C ALA A 132 1.61 -14.22 7.85
N ILE A 133 1.78 -14.19 6.53
CA ILE A 133 2.84 -14.92 5.84
C ILE A 133 4.22 -14.42 6.31
N LEU A 134 4.40 -13.12 6.34
CA LEU A 134 5.71 -12.54 6.68
C LEU A 134 6.07 -12.77 8.16
N GLN A 135 5.09 -12.74 9.04
CA GLN A 135 5.32 -12.95 10.47
C GLN A 135 5.58 -14.40 10.81
N ALA A 136 5.17 -15.33 9.96
CA ALA A 136 5.40 -16.75 10.15
C ALA A 136 6.82 -17.20 9.75
N GLN A 137 7.58 -16.32 9.11
CA GLN A 137 8.95 -16.64 8.65
C GLN A 137 10.00 -16.39 9.72
#